data_4b1cf52cd87735639b97a85f428d9e1a
#
_entry.id   4b1cf52cd87735639b97a85f428d9e1a
#
_cell.length_a   1.000
_cell.length_b   1.000
_cell.length_c   1.000
_cell.angle_alpha   90.00
_cell.angle_beta   90.00
_cell.angle_gamma   90.00
#
_symmetry.space_group_name_H-M   'P 1'
#
loop_
_entity.id
_entity.type
_entity.pdbx_description
1 polymer ?
#
loop_
_entity_poly.entity_id
_entity_poly.type
_entity_poly.pdbx_seq_one_letter_code
_entity_poly.pdbx_strand_id
1 'polypeptide(L)'
;MSDNGAAGQRDNGEKHHPAALPDHEENGGRKKMDIEIREMCVDDIPVVFHLGEQVFTADKTPTLYRTWDEFEVISMFNEDTEYCLVAALEDQIVGFALGNVVTKKKSAWKYGYLVWLVVSPEFQRLGVASRLFNKFEDKMIEAGVRIFMVDTEADNLPALHFFRAKGFVNPQQHIYMTYNPAATEQQKEKKRSLRGKKNGTEHRRSG
;
A
#
# COMPACT_ATOMS: atom_id res chain seq x y z
N MET A 1 84.45 2.53 -7.24
CA MET A 1 85.17 1.43 -6.60
C MET A 1 84.18 0.35 -6.32
N SER A 2 84.29 -0.70 -7.09
CA SER A 2 84.19 -2.12 -6.77
C SER A 2 82.82 -2.63 -6.44
N ASP A 3 82.08 -3.25 -7.31
CA ASP A 3 82.36 -4.51 -8.08
C ASP A 3 81.82 -5.77 -7.33
N ASN A 4 81.28 -6.65 -8.13
CA ASN A 4 80.88 -8.04 -7.93
C ASN A 4 79.35 -8.24 -7.56
N GLY A 5 78.54 -8.84 -8.38
CA GLY A 5 78.79 -9.93 -9.34
C GLY A 5 78.42 -11.27 -8.71
N ALA A 6 77.21 -11.77 -9.06
CA ALA A 6 77.06 -13.24 -9.14
C ALA A 6 75.74 -13.59 -9.77
N ALA A 7 75.77 -14.34 -10.85
CA ALA A 7 74.70 -14.99 -11.60
C ALA A 7 74.14 -16.19 -10.77
N GLY A 8 72.90 -16.47 -10.94
CA GLY A 8 72.22 -17.65 -10.34
C GLY A 8 70.88 -18.00 -10.93
N GLN A 9 70.91 -18.87 -11.91
CA GLN A 9 69.96 -19.91 -12.31
C GLN A 9 68.45 -19.55 -12.43
N ARG A 10 67.99 -19.67 -13.67
CA ARG A 10 66.58 -19.78 -14.06
C ARG A 10 66.10 -21.17 -13.67
N ASP A 11 65.05 -21.22 -12.84
CA ASP A 11 64.27 -22.43 -12.63
C ASP A 11 62.94 -22.30 -13.33
N ASN A 12 62.73 -23.17 -14.33
CA ASN A 12 61.49 -23.30 -15.10
C ASN A 12 60.48 -24.12 -14.29
N GLY A 13 59.67 -23.44 -13.46
CA GLY A 13 58.52 -24.06 -12.83
C GLY A 13 57.30 -24.01 -13.76
N GLU A 14 56.99 -25.12 -14.38
CA GLU A 14 55.72 -25.34 -15.08
C GLU A 14 54.55 -25.10 -14.13
N LYS A 15 53.79 -24.03 -14.42
CA LYS A 15 52.53 -23.76 -13.73
C LYS A 15 51.45 -24.62 -14.39
N HIS A 16 51.08 -25.71 -13.72
CA HIS A 16 49.83 -26.41 -14.00
C HIS A 16 48.64 -25.43 -13.82
N HIS A 17 47.97 -25.14 -14.91
CA HIS A 17 46.66 -24.53 -14.88
C HIS A 17 45.63 -25.61 -14.50
N PRO A 18 44.82 -25.42 -13.47
CA PRO A 18 43.66 -26.28 -13.26
C PRO A 18 42.61 -25.97 -14.35
N ALA A 19 42.11 -27.04 -14.91
CA ALA A 19 41.07 -27.01 -15.93
C ALA A 19 39.86 -26.18 -15.47
N ALA A 20 39.42 -25.24 -16.31
CA ALA A 20 38.18 -24.50 -16.10
C ALA A 20 37.00 -25.48 -16.07
N LEU A 21 36.25 -25.43 -14.99
CA LEU A 21 34.94 -26.09 -14.89
C LEU A 21 33.98 -25.40 -15.89
N PRO A 22 33.08 -26.16 -16.55
CA PRO A 22 32.11 -25.57 -17.45
C PRO A 22 31.16 -24.67 -16.66
N ASP A 23 31.04 -23.43 -17.09
CA ASP A 23 30.02 -22.48 -16.63
C ASP A 23 28.65 -23.11 -16.86
N HIS A 24 28.02 -23.59 -15.80
CA HIS A 24 26.60 -23.88 -15.83
C HIS A 24 25.83 -22.55 -15.90
N GLU A 25 25.57 -22.11 -17.15
CA GLU A 25 24.53 -21.14 -17.42
C GLU A 25 23.15 -21.73 -17.06
N GLU A 26 22.83 -21.74 -15.78
CA GLU A 26 21.44 -21.77 -15.34
C GLU A 26 20.87 -20.35 -15.43
N ASN A 27 20.71 -19.88 -16.66
CA ASN A 27 19.84 -18.75 -16.96
C ASN A 27 18.38 -19.28 -16.92
N GLY A 28 17.90 -19.56 -15.72
CA GLY A 28 16.48 -19.76 -15.44
C GLY A 28 15.76 -18.44 -15.74
N GLY A 29 15.44 -18.19 -17.01
CA GLY A 29 14.66 -17.05 -17.46
C GLY A 29 13.37 -16.99 -16.68
N ARG A 30 13.29 -16.13 -15.66
CA ARG A 30 12.01 -15.69 -15.08
C ARG A 30 11.22 -15.14 -16.25
N LYS A 31 10.24 -15.88 -16.73
CA LYS A 31 9.27 -15.43 -17.73
C LYS A 31 8.76 -14.09 -17.22
N LYS A 32 9.16 -13.00 -17.89
CA LYS A 32 8.72 -11.66 -17.52
C LYS A 32 7.20 -11.68 -17.63
N MET A 33 6.49 -11.64 -16.50
CA MET A 33 5.04 -11.55 -16.51
C MET A 33 4.66 -10.25 -17.19
N ASP A 34 3.96 -10.34 -18.29
CA ASP A 34 3.51 -9.20 -19.07
C ASP A 34 2.23 -8.64 -18.46
N ILE A 35 2.42 -7.88 -17.37
CA ILE A 35 1.31 -7.20 -16.68
C ILE A 35 1.06 -5.88 -17.40
N GLU A 36 -0.11 -5.68 -17.93
CA GLU A 36 -0.55 -4.42 -18.52
C GLU A 36 -1.14 -3.49 -17.46
N ILE A 37 -0.84 -2.19 -17.55
CA ILE A 37 -1.53 -1.15 -16.76
C ILE A 37 -2.39 -0.34 -17.72
N ARG A 38 -3.71 -0.41 -17.53
CA ARG A 38 -4.69 0.29 -18.35
C ARG A 38 -5.77 0.97 -17.52
N GLU A 39 -6.56 1.80 -18.17
CA GLU A 39 -7.77 2.34 -17.57
C GLU A 39 -8.79 1.22 -17.28
N MET A 40 -9.51 1.37 -16.20
CA MET A 40 -10.60 0.49 -15.81
C MET A 40 -11.78 0.68 -16.77
N CYS A 41 -12.39 -0.42 -17.19
CA CYS A 41 -13.65 -0.40 -17.93
C CYS A 41 -14.80 -0.88 -17.04
N VAL A 42 -16.03 -0.75 -17.51
CA VAL A 42 -17.22 -1.12 -16.73
C VAL A 42 -17.24 -2.59 -16.34
N ASP A 43 -16.70 -3.47 -17.19
CA ASP A 43 -16.64 -4.91 -16.94
C ASP A 43 -15.62 -5.29 -15.85
N ASP A 44 -14.67 -4.39 -15.54
CA ASP A 44 -13.69 -4.61 -14.47
C ASP A 44 -14.30 -4.33 -13.08
N ILE A 45 -15.37 -3.57 -12.96
CA ILE A 45 -15.96 -3.12 -11.68
C ILE A 45 -16.19 -4.28 -10.71
N PRO A 46 -16.86 -5.40 -11.09
CA PRO A 46 -17.09 -6.51 -10.19
C PRO A 46 -15.77 -7.16 -9.71
N VAL A 47 -14.79 -7.28 -10.61
CA VAL A 47 -13.49 -7.91 -10.29
C VAL A 47 -12.68 -7.02 -9.34
N VAL A 48 -12.64 -5.72 -9.58
CA VAL A 48 -12.01 -4.71 -8.72
C VAL A 48 -12.66 -4.72 -7.35
N PHE A 49 -14.00 -4.73 -7.28
CA PHE A 49 -14.72 -4.81 -6.02
C PHE A 49 -14.35 -6.07 -5.22
N HIS A 50 -14.40 -7.26 -5.84
CA HIS A 50 -14.06 -8.52 -5.16
C HIS A 50 -12.59 -8.59 -4.74
N LEU A 51 -11.67 -8.04 -5.53
CA LEU A 51 -10.26 -7.97 -5.14
C LEU A 51 -10.08 -7.07 -3.90
N GLY A 52 -10.79 -5.95 -3.84
CA GLY A 52 -10.79 -5.08 -2.68
C GLY A 52 -11.36 -5.75 -1.42
N GLU A 53 -12.46 -6.50 -1.54
CA GLU A 53 -13.03 -7.26 -0.42
C GLU A 53 -12.04 -8.25 0.21
N GLN A 54 -11.18 -8.87 -0.60
CA GLN A 54 -10.15 -9.80 -0.11
C GLN A 54 -9.04 -9.10 0.69
N VAL A 55 -8.79 -7.82 0.38
CA VAL A 55 -7.71 -7.04 0.99
C VAL A 55 -8.22 -6.20 2.18
N PHE A 56 -9.38 -5.56 2.04
CA PHE A 56 -9.97 -4.67 3.03
C PHE A 56 -10.96 -5.41 3.93
N THR A 57 -10.49 -6.43 4.63
CA THR A 57 -11.33 -7.16 5.60
C THR A 57 -11.45 -6.38 6.90
N ALA A 58 -12.56 -6.56 7.64
CA ALA A 58 -12.78 -5.93 8.94
C ALA A 58 -11.66 -6.21 9.97
N ASP A 59 -10.97 -7.35 9.85
CA ASP A 59 -9.85 -7.69 10.70
C ASP A 59 -8.58 -6.89 10.39
N LYS A 60 -8.41 -6.50 9.11
CA LYS A 60 -7.24 -5.75 8.64
C LYS A 60 -7.45 -4.25 8.66
N THR A 61 -8.70 -3.81 8.52
CA THR A 61 -9.09 -2.40 8.52
C THR A 61 -10.24 -2.18 9.52
N PRO A 62 -9.96 -2.21 10.83
CA PRO A 62 -10.99 -2.13 11.87
C PRO A 62 -11.62 -0.74 11.97
N THR A 63 -11.06 0.26 11.33
CA THR A 63 -11.59 1.63 11.34
C THR A 63 -12.63 1.80 10.24
N LEU A 64 -13.81 2.31 10.62
CA LEU A 64 -14.87 2.70 9.68
C LEU A 64 -14.57 4.04 8.98
N TYR A 65 -13.33 4.47 8.96
CA TYR A 65 -12.95 5.73 8.32
C TYR A 65 -13.23 5.71 6.82
N ARG A 66 -12.98 4.56 6.19
CA ARG A 66 -13.42 4.26 4.82
C ARG A 66 -14.00 2.87 4.79
N THR A 67 -15.14 2.77 4.16
CA THR A 67 -15.78 1.48 3.90
C THR A 67 -15.54 1.13 2.44
N TRP A 68 -14.97 -0.04 2.21
CA TRP A 68 -14.92 -0.61 0.87
C TRP A 68 -16.27 -1.22 0.56
N ASP A 69 -16.98 -0.68 -0.42
CA ASP A 69 -18.24 -1.19 -0.93
C ASP A 69 -18.36 -0.97 -2.45
N GLU A 70 -19.37 -1.56 -3.05
CA GLU A 70 -19.62 -1.45 -4.48
C GLU A 70 -19.94 -0.02 -4.93
N PHE A 71 -20.60 0.77 -4.08
CA PHE A 71 -20.97 2.15 -4.40
C PHE A 71 -19.73 3.04 -4.47
N GLU A 72 -18.74 2.80 -3.64
CA GLU A 72 -17.45 3.51 -3.67
C GLU A 72 -16.77 3.30 -5.03
N VAL A 73 -16.66 2.05 -5.49
CA VAL A 73 -16.02 1.73 -6.78
C VAL A 73 -16.79 2.36 -7.94
N ILE A 74 -18.13 2.22 -7.94
CA ILE A 74 -18.99 2.78 -8.99
C ILE A 74 -18.93 4.30 -9.00
N SER A 75 -18.94 4.96 -7.84
CA SER A 75 -18.87 6.41 -7.74
C SER A 75 -17.55 6.94 -8.31
N MET A 76 -16.43 6.35 -7.91
CA MET A 76 -15.11 6.75 -8.41
C MET A 76 -14.99 6.52 -9.92
N PHE A 77 -15.51 5.39 -10.42
CA PHE A 77 -15.51 5.10 -11.85
C PHE A 77 -16.34 6.13 -12.65
N ASN A 78 -17.50 6.54 -12.15
CA ASN A 78 -18.37 7.49 -12.83
C ASN A 78 -17.87 8.95 -12.77
N GLU A 79 -17.21 9.31 -11.67
CA GLU A 79 -16.76 10.69 -11.45
C GLU A 79 -15.41 10.98 -12.13
N ASP A 80 -14.47 10.03 -12.05
CA ASP A 80 -13.09 10.22 -12.44
C ASP A 80 -12.51 8.95 -13.11
N THR A 81 -13.17 8.42 -14.12
CA THR A 81 -12.80 7.17 -14.83
C THR A 81 -11.35 7.14 -15.26
N GLU A 82 -10.80 8.25 -15.73
CA GLU A 82 -9.43 8.36 -16.21
C GLU A 82 -8.35 8.10 -15.14
N TYR A 83 -8.74 8.20 -13.85
CA TYR A 83 -7.85 7.93 -12.71
C TYR A 83 -8.18 6.61 -12.01
N CYS A 84 -9.03 5.81 -12.62
CA CYS A 84 -9.30 4.43 -12.22
C CYS A 84 -8.49 3.48 -13.10
N LEU A 85 -7.45 2.87 -12.56
CA LEU A 85 -6.50 2.03 -13.28
C LEU A 85 -6.53 0.61 -12.77
N VAL A 86 -6.32 -0.35 -13.68
CA VAL A 86 -6.15 -1.76 -13.35
C VAL A 86 -4.79 -2.28 -13.86
N ALA A 87 -4.25 -3.24 -13.15
CA ALA A 87 -3.14 -4.07 -13.58
C ALA A 87 -3.70 -5.43 -14.01
N ALA A 88 -3.56 -5.75 -15.28
CA ALA A 88 -4.05 -6.99 -15.88
C ALA A 88 -2.88 -7.90 -16.28
N LEU A 89 -2.98 -9.16 -15.96
CA LEU A 89 -2.13 -10.23 -16.48
C LEU A 89 -3.03 -11.14 -17.32
N GLU A 90 -2.88 -11.06 -18.65
CA GLU A 90 -3.85 -11.68 -19.56
C GLU A 90 -5.27 -11.17 -19.24
N ASP A 91 -6.22 -12.02 -18.92
CA ASP A 91 -7.59 -11.68 -18.58
C ASP A 91 -7.82 -11.47 -17.06
N GLN A 92 -6.77 -11.62 -16.24
CA GLN A 92 -6.87 -11.53 -14.79
C GLN A 92 -6.47 -10.14 -14.28
N ILE A 93 -7.35 -9.45 -13.53
CA ILE A 93 -6.99 -8.25 -12.79
C ILE A 93 -6.22 -8.67 -11.53
N VAL A 94 -4.98 -8.20 -11.42
CA VAL A 94 -4.05 -8.52 -10.32
C VAL A 94 -3.80 -7.35 -9.38
N GLY A 95 -4.36 -6.18 -9.70
CA GLY A 95 -4.27 -4.97 -8.87
C GLY A 95 -5.02 -3.81 -9.47
N PHE A 96 -5.23 -2.77 -8.68
CA PHE A 96 -5.88 -1.54 -9.13
C PHE A 96 -5.38 -0.31 -8.36
N ALA A 97 -5.59 0.86 -8.97
CA ALA A 97 -5.41 2.16 -8.34
C ALA A 97 -6.64 3.01 -8.67
N LEU A 98 -7.32 3.53 -7.65
CA LEU A 98 -8.46 4.42 -7.81
C LEU A 98 -8.15 5.75 -7.12
N GLY A 99 -8.39 6.85 -7.82
CA GLY A 99 -8.17 8.18 -7.28
C GLY A 99 -9.00 9.23 -7.97
N ASN A 100 -8.88 10.46 -7.50
CA ASN A 100 -9.63 11.59 -8.02
C ASN A 100 -8.81 12.89 -7.97
N VAL A 101 -9.29 13.91 -8.68
CA VAL A 101 -8.73 15.26 -8.62
C VAL A 101 -9.56 16.13 -7.70
N VAL A 102 -8.93 16.62 -6.64
CA VAL A 102 -9.56 17.55 -5.69
C VAL A 102 -9.21 18.99 -6.05
N THR A 103 -10.21 19.78 -6.38
CA THR A 103 -10.08 21.21 -6.64
C THR A 103 -10.70 22.03 -5.52
N LYS A 104 -9.96 23.00 -4.98
CA LYS A 104 -10.49 23.90 -3.95
C LYS A 104 -10.95 25.20 -4.59
N LYS A 105 -12.18 25.64 -4.30
CA LYS A 105 -12.64 26.99 -4.67
C LYS A 105 -11.61 28.02 -4.17
N LYS A 106 -11.17 28.91 -5.03
CA LYS A 106 -10.14 29.96 -4.76
C LYS A 106 -8.69 29.47 -4.64
N SER A 107 -8.39 28.23 -5.04
CA SER A 107 -7.01 27.77 -5.18
C SER A 107 -6.70 27.49 -6.65
N ALA A 108 -5.55 27.96 -7.12
CA ALA A 108 -5.01 27.58 -8.42
C ALA A 108 -4.42 26.16 -8.43
N TRP A 109 -4.35 25.53 -7.27
CA TRP A 109 -3.73 24.21 -7.10
C TRP A 109 -4.77 23.11 -7.26
N LYS A 110 -4.43 22.13 -8.09
CA LYS A 110 -5.12 20.85 -8.19
C LYS A 110 -4.37 19.82 -7.35
N TYR A 111 -5.12 19.03 -6.62
CA TYR A 111 -4.57 17.96 -5.76
C TYR A 111 -4.99 16.61 -6.36
N GLY A 112 -4.06 15.71 -6.56
CA GLY A 112 -4.33 14.33 -6.92
C GLY A 112 -4.44 13.49 -5.64
N TYR A 113 -5.53 12.79 -5.48
CA TYR A 113 -5.76 11.96 -4.32
C TYR A 113 -5.85 10.49 -4.75
N LEU A 114 -4.83 9.71 -4.38
CA LEU A 114 -4.87 8.27 -4.54
C LEU A 114 -5.63 7.68 -3.36
N VAL A 115 -6.86 7.27 -3.61
CA VAL A 115 -7.81 6.80 -2.60
C VAL A 115 -7.55 5.33 -2.25
N TRP A 116 -7.39 4.50 -3.30
CA TRP A 116 -7.19 3.06 -3.15
C TRP A 116 -6.05 2.58 -4.04
N LEU A 117 -5.17 1.77 -3.48
CA LEU A 117 -4.10 1.08 -4.20
C LEU A 117 -4.01 -0.35 -3.66
N VAL A 118 -4.31 -1.30 -4.51
CA VAL A 118 -4.36 -2.72 -4.16
C VAL A 118 -3.56 -3.54 -5.16
N VAL A 119 -2.85 -4.53 -4.65
CA VAL A 119 -2.24 -5.60 -5.44
C VAL A 119 -2.55 -6.92 -4.75
N SER A 120 -3.06 -7.88 -5.51
CA SER A 120 -3.30 -9.24 -5.02
C SER A 120 -2.06 -9.79 -4.32
N PRO A 121 -2.20 -10.47 -3.17
CA PRO A 121 -1.06 -10.97 -2.38
C PRO A 121 -0.05 -11.78 -3.20
N GLU A 122 -0.51 -12.56 -4.15
CA GLU A 122 0.32 -13.41 -5.03
C GLU A 122 1.22 -12.60 -5.97
N PHE A 123 0.81 -11.36 -6.30
CA PHE A 123 1.51 -10.46 -7.23
C PHE A 123 2.24 -9.30 -6.52
N GLN A 124 2.25 -9.31 -5.19
CA GLN A 124 3.02 -8.32 -4.43
C GLN A 124 4.52 -8.50 -4.62
N ARG A 125 5.28 -7.41 -4.42
CA ARG A 125 6.74 -7.37 -4.57
C ARG A 125 7.27 -7.66 -6.00
N LEU A 126 6.37 -7.70 -6.98
CA LEU A 126 6.69 -7.80 -8.41
C LEU A 126 6.68 -6.45 -9.14
N GLY A 127 6.61 -5.34 -8.39
CA GLY A 127 6.61 -4.00 -8.94
C GLY A 127 5.25 -3.50 -9.46
N VAL A 128 4.16 -4.27 -9.30
CA VAL A 128 2.82 -3.93 -9.80
C VAL A 128 2.32 -2.61 -9.22
N ALA A 129 2.39 -2.45 -7.88
CA ALA A 129 1.99 -1.20 -7.23
C ALA A 129 2.76 0.01 -7.75
N SER A 130 4.06 -0.14 -8.01
CA SER A 130 4.89 0.94 -8.58
C SER A 130 4.47 1.30 -9.99
N ARG A 131 4.11 0.34 -10.81
CA ARG A 131 3.63 0.57 -12.19
C ARG A 131 2.26 1.26 -12.20
N LEU A 132 1.33 0.80 -11.34
CA LEU A 132 0.03 1.45 -11.15
C LEU A 132 0.20 2.90 -10.70
N PHE A 133 1.01 3.12 -9.66
CA PHE A 133 1.27 4.46 -9.13
C PHE A 133 1.90 5.38 -10.19
N ASN A 134 2.92 4.93 -10.91
CA ASN A 134 3.58 5.74 -11.94
C ASN A 134 2.60 6.15 -13.04
N LYS A 135 1.77 5.21 -13.53
CA LYS A 135 0.75 5.53 -14.54
C LYS A 135 -0.30 6.50 -14.03
N PHE A 136 -0.72 6.34 -12.76
CA PHE A 136 -1.62 7.27 -12.09
C PHE A 136 -0.99 8.67 -11.97
N GLU A 137 0.26 8.73 -11.52
CA GLU A 137 1.03 9.98 -11.40
C GLU A 137 1.15 10.71 -12.73
N ASP A 138 1.51 10.00 -13.81
CA ASP A 138 1.63 10.57 -15.16
C ASP A 138 0.31 11.23 -15.59
N LYS A 139 -0.83 10.52 -15.47
CA LYS A 139 -2.14 11.05 -15.81
C LYS A 139 -2.54 12.28 -14.99
N MET A 140 -2.25 12.25 -13.69
CA MET A 140 -2.52 13.38 -12.81
C MET A 140 -1.67 14.60 -13.16
N ILE A 141 -0.40 14.41 -13.52
CA ILE A 141 0.50 15.50 -13.96
C ILE A 141 -0.03 16.10 -15.27
N GLU A 142 -0.45 15.29 -16.24
CA GLU A 142 -1.08 15.73 -17.48
C GLU A 142 -2.33 16.57 -17.23
N ALA A 143 -3.14 16.22 -16.20
CA ALA A 143 -4.30 16.99 -15.77
C ALA A 143 -3.95 18.29 -15.01
N GLY A 144 -2.66 18.56 -14.78
CA GLY A 144 -2.17 19.76 -14.09
C GLY A 144 -2.16 19.66 -12.57
N VAL A 145 -2.23 18.45 -12.01
CA VAL A 145 -2.02 18.21 -10.58
C VAL A 145 -0.59 18.58 -10.19
N ARG A 146 -0.44 19.23 -9.03
CA ARG A 146 0.85 19.68 -8.50
C ARG A 146 1.17 19.09 -7.13
N ILE A 147 0.17 18.60 -6.42
CA ILE A 147 0.32 18.03 -5.08
C ILE A 147 -0.44 16.72 -5.05
N PHE A 148 0.26 15.65 -4.65
CA PHE A 148 -0.35 14.35 -4.45
C PHE A 148 -0.64 14.13 -2.97
N MET A 149 -1.76 13.48 -2.69
CA MET A 149 -2.19 13.10 -1.35
C MET A 149 -2.49 11.61 -1.32
N VAL A 150 -2.15 11.00 -0.21
CA VAL A 150 -2.55 9.63 0.17
C VAL A 150 -2.84 9.63 1.66
N ASP A 151 -3.64 8.71 2.11
CA ASP A 151 -3.75 8.35 3.51
C ASP A 151 -3.67 6.83 3.69
N THR A 152 -3.19 6.43 4.83
CA THR A 152 -3.08 5.03 5.23
C THR A 152 -3.07 4.96 6.75
N GLU A 153 -3.36 3.79 7.31
CA GLU A 153 -3.24 3.57 8.75
C GLU A 153 -1.80 3.82 9.23
N ALA A 154 -1.66 4.40 10.41
CA ALA A 154 -0.36 4.81 10.94
C ALA A 154 0.58 3.63 11.23
N ASP A 155 0.05 2.43 11.38
CA ASP A 155 0.77 1.16 11.58
C ASP A 155 0.97 0.35 10.30
N ASN A 156 0.44 0.81 9.16
CA ASN A 156 0.66 0.19 7.86
C ASN A 156 2.06 0.50 7.33
N LEU A 157 3.08 -0.10 7.95
CA LEU A 157 4.48 0.13 7.61
C LEU A 157 4.82 -0.16 6.14
N PRO A 158 4.28 -1.23 5.49
CA PRO A 158 4.53 -1.47 4.07
C PRO A 158 4.06 -0.31 3.18
N ALA A 159 2.86 0.23 3.41
CA ALA A 159 2.35 1.38 2.65
C ALA A 159 3.17 2.64 2.91
N LEU A 160 3.51 2.91 4.18
CA LEU A 160 4.36 4.06 4.53
C LEU A 160 5.73 4.01 3.85
N HIS A 161 6.37 2.84 3.80
CA HIS A 161 7.65 2.66 3.10
C HIS A 161 7.49 2.88 1.59
N PHE A 162 6.43 2.32 1.00
CA PHE A 162 6.14 2.48 -0.42
C PHE A 162 5.93 3.96 -0.79
N PHE A 163 5.08 4.68 -0.06
CA PHE A 163 4.79 6.08 -0.38
C PHE A 163 6.00 6.99 -0.13
N ARG A 164 6.81 6.73 0.90
CA ARG A 164 8.09 7.45 1.08
C ARG A 164 9.03 7.24 -0.10
N ALA A 165 9.15 6.03 -0.61
CA ALA A 165 9.96 5.72 -1.80
C ALA A 165 9.42 6.40 -3.08
N LYS A 166 8.11 6.75 -3.10
CA LYS A 166 7.46 7.53 -4.17
C LYS A 166 7.56 9.05 -3.96
N GLY A 167 8.25 9.51 -2.93
CA GLY A 167 8.48 10.94 -2.69
C GLY A 167 7.47 11.61 -1.78
N PHE A 168 6.54 10.88 -1.17
CA PHE A 168 5.66 11.44 -0.16
C PHE A 168 6.43 11.75 1.12
N VAL A 169 6.28 12.97 1.61
CA VAL A 169 6.99 13.50 2.78
C VAL A 169 6.02 14.17 3.76
N ASN A 170 6.50 14.51 4.95
CA ASN A 170 5.75 15.25 5.97
C ASN A 170 4.41 14.59 6.35
N PRO A 171 4.42 13.31 6.82
CA PRO A 171 3.21 12.63 7.23
C PRO A 171 2.56 13.38 8.39
N GLN A 172 1.23 13.53 8.33
CA GLN A 172 0.43 14.12 9.40
C GLN A 172 -0.52 13.06 9.93
N GLN A 173 -0.56 12.91 11.25
CA GLN A 173 -1.47 11.96 11.87
C GLN A 173 -2.86 12.57 12.05
N HIS A 174 -3.88 11.82 11.67
CA HIS A 174 -5.27 12.12 11.93
C HIS A 174 -5.80 11.18 13.00
N ILE A 175 -6.57 11.71 13.95
CA ILE A 175 -7.21 10.92 14.98
C ILE A 175 -8.67 10.72 14.61
N TYR A 176 -9.05 9.46 14.39
CA TYR A 176 -10.43 9.09 14.17
C TYR A 176 -11.09 8.70 15.50
N MET A 177 -12.24 9.29 15.79
CA MET A 177 -12.96 9.05 17.04
C MET A 177 -14.40 8.68 16.75
N THR A 178 -14.90 7.65 17.42
CA THR A 178 -16.29 7.23 17.34
C THR A 178 -17.00 7.40 18.69
N TYR A 179 -18.29 7.66 18.66
CA TYR A 179 -19.14 7.73 19.84
C TYR A 179 -20.38 6.88 19.63
N ASN A 180 -20.58 5.90 20.54
CA ASN A 180 -21.80 5.11 20.54
C ASN A 180 -22.70 5.58 21.71
N PRO A 181 -23.78 6.33 21.44
CA PRO A 181 -24.65 6.84 22.49
C PRO A 181 -25.36 5.73 23.27
N ALA A 182 -25.75 4.63 22.61
CA ALA A 182 -26.44 3.52 23.28
C ALA A 182 -25.52 2.80 24.28
N ALA A 183 -24.25 2.57 23.95
CA ALA A 183 -23.29 1.98 24.89
C ALA A 183 -23.00 2.90 26.07
N THR A 184 -23.02 4.21 25.87
CA THR A 184 -22.81 5.20 26.94
C THR A 184 -24.00 5.23 27.93
N GLU A 185 -25.23 5.14 27.43
CA GLU A 185 -26.41 5.06 28.32
C GLU A 185 -26.41 3.77 29.13
N GLN A 186 -26.10 2.63 28.54
CA GLN A 186 -25.93 1.36 29.25
C GLN A 186 -24.89 1.44 30.38
N GLN A 187 -23.74 2.12 30.09
CA GLN A 187 -22.71 2.33 31.11
C GLN A 187 -23.21 3.25 32.26
N LYS A 188 -23.96 4.30 31.95
CA LYS A 188 -24.56 5.20 32.94
C LYS A 188 -25.59 4.47 33.80
N GLU A 189 -26.45 3.65 33.21
CA GLU A 189 -27.42 2.84 33.95
C GLU A 189 -26.74 1.81 34.84
N LYS A 190 -25.71 1.13 34.35
CA LYS A 190 -24.92 0.18 35.14
C LYS A 190 -24.23 0.87 36.33
N LYS A 191 -23.68 2.09 36.13
CA LYS A 191 -23.11 2.90 37.22
C LYS A 191 -24.16 3.36 38.22
N ARG A 192 -25.36 3.76 37.76
CA ARG A 192 -26.50 4.14 38.66
C ARG A 192 -26.98 2.96 39.50
N SER A 193 -27.13 1.78 38.88
CA SER A 193 -27.53 0.55 39.57
C SER A 193 -26.53 0.12 40.65
N LEU A 194 -25.23 0.22 40.36
CA LEU A 194 -24.16 -0.12 41.31
C LEU A 194 -24.11 0.86 42.50
N ARG A 195 -24.36 2.16 42.27
CA ARG A 195 -24.45 3.17 43.36
C ARG A 195 -25.68 2.97 44.23
N GLY A 196 -26.83 2.63 43.63
CA GLY A 196 -28.06 2.33 44.36
C GLY A 196 -27.91 1.11 45.29
N LYS A 197 -27.19 0.08 44.89
CA LYS A 197 -26.90 -1.09 45.72
C LYS A 197 -25.98 -0.81 46.91
N LYS A 198 -24.98 0.10 46.76
CA LYS A 198 -24.08 0.48 47.86
C LYS A 198 -24.81 1.26 48.96
N ASN A 199 -25.68 2.18 48.60
CA ASN A 199 -26.43 2.99 49.59
C ASN A 199 -27.53 2.19 50.33
N GLY A 200 -28.03 1.11 49.71
CA GLY A 200 -29.03 0.22 50.37
C GLY A 200 -28.45 -0.74 51.41
N THR A 201 -27.13 -0.95 51.41
CA THR A 201 -26.45 -1.89 52.32
C THR A 201 -25.99 -1.21 53.61
N GLU A 202 -25.77 0.11 53.60
CA GLU A 202 -25.38 0.88 54.80
C GLU A 202 -26.53 1.15 55.77
N HIS A 203 -27.79 1.22 55.27
CA HIS A 203 -28.97 1.45 56.13
C HIS A 203 -29.47 0.21 56.88
N ARG A 204 -28.92 -0.98 56.58
CA ARG A 204 -29.31 -2.24 57.31
C ARG A 204 -28.34 -2.65 58.44
N ARG A 205 -27.30 -1.85 58.72
CA ARG A 205 -26.31 -2.16 59.78
C ARG A 205 -26.43 -1.26 61.01
N SER A 206 -27.45 -0.39 61.09
CA SER A 206 -27.73 0.47 62.26
C SER A 206 -29.15 0.25 62.71
N GLY A 207 -29.46 -0.97 63.16
CA GLY A 207 -30.71 -1.35 63.87
C GLY A 207 -30.43 -2.47 64.85
#